data_6a5b72f1a348d03cb6f59e7464b3553b
#
_entry.id   6a5b72f1a348d03cb6f59e7464b3553b
#
_cell.length_a   1.000
_cell.length_b   1.000
_cell.length_c   1.000
_cell.angle_alpha   90.00
_cell.angle_beta   90.00
_cell.angle_gamma   90.00
#
_symmetry.space_group_name_H-M   'P 1'
#
loop_
_entity.id
_entity.type
_entity.pdbx_description
1 polymer ?
#
loop_
_entity_poly.entity_id
_entity_poly.type
_entity_poly.pdbx_seq_one_letter_code
_entity_poly.pdbx_strand_id
1 'polypeptide(L)' 'IIEYSILEIKALLRDSDLEIKEVASRTNFQSNSVMTRFFREHTGMTPSDYRERIFIQIDGS' A
#
# COMPACT_ATOMS: atom_id res chain seq x y z
N ILE A 1 -13.72 -1.17 -8.15
CA ILE A 1 -13.28 0.07 -8.75
C ILE A 1 -11.85 0.37 -8.33
N ILE A 2 -11.03 0.71 -9.31
CA ILE A 2 -9.58 0.80 -9.13
C ILE A 2 -9.19 1.90 -8.14
N GLU A 3 -9.78 3.08 -8.27
CA GLU A 3 -9.42 4.19 -7.41
C GLU A 3 -9.72 3.91 -5.95
N TYR A 4 -10.85 3.27 -5.71
CA TYR A 4 -11.22 2.94 -4.34
C TYR A 4 -10.24 1.95 -3.73
N SER A 5 -9.83 0.95 -4.50
CA SER A 5 -8.86 -0.04 -4.01
C SER A 5 -7.53 0.60 -3.67
N ILE A 6 -7.07 1.51 -4.51
CA ILE A 6 -5.80 2.20 -4.26
C ILE A 6 -5.90 3.06 -3.00
N LEU A 7 -7.00 3.77 -2.82
CA LEU A 7 -7.19 4.59 -1.62
C LEU A 7 -7.21 3.74 -0.36
N GLU A 8 -7.84 2.57 -0.43
CA GLU A 8 -7.91 1.67 0.71
C GLU A 8 -6.52 1.14 1.06
N ILE A 9 -5.75 0.74 0.06
CA ILE A 9 -4.40 0.26 0.29
C ILE A 9 -3.55 1.36 0.93
N LYS A 10 -3.63 2.58 0.40
CA LYS A 10 -2.88 3.70 0.95
C LYS A 10 -3.26 3.98 2.40
N ALA A 11 -4.55 3.95 2.68
CA ALA A 11 -5.02 4.19 4.04
C ALA A 11 -4.48 3.15 5.02
N LEU A 12 -4.51 1.88 4.63
CA LEU A 12 -4.00 0.82 5.49
C LEU A 12 -2.49 0.92 5.68
N LEU A 13 -1.77 1.32 4.65
CA LEU A 13 -0.33 1.48 4.76
C LEU A 13 0.04 2.64 5.67
N ARG A 14 -0.76 3.67 5.68
CA ARG A 14 -0.47 4.88 6.43
C ARG A 14 -1.00 4.84 7.85
N ASP A 15 -2.20 4.31 8.02
CA ASP A 15 -2.92 4.43 9.29
C ASP A 15 -2.81 3.20 10.19
N SER A 16 -2.11 2.15 9.75
CA SER A 16 -1.99 0.96 10.55
C SER A 16 -0.58 0.38 10.43
N ASP A 17 -0.25 -0.53 11.36
CA ASP A 17 1.04 -1.21 11.37
C ASP A 17 0.97 -2.56 10.68
N LEU A 18 -0.04 -2.79 9.90
CA LEU A 18 -0.21 -4.07 9.23
C LEU A 18 0.94 -4.34 8.28
N GLU A 19 1.34 -5.60 8.20
CA GLU A 19 2.34 -5.99 7.23
C GLU A 19 1.73 -5.92 5.83
N ILE A 20 2.60 -5.85 4.83
CA ILE A 20 2.13 -5.73 3.45
C ILE A 20 1.20 -6.87 3.08
N LYS A 21 1.52 -8.10 3.50
CA LYS A 21 0.67 -9.24 3.20
C LYS A 21 -0.70 -9.14 3.86
N GLU A 22 -0.75 -8.51 5.02
CA GLU A 22 -2.01 -8.29 5.73
C GLU A 22 -2.87 -7.28 4.98
N VAL A 23 -2.24 -6.24 4.47
CA VAL A 23 -2.95 -5.23 3.67
C VAL A 23 -3.56 -5.90 2.43
N ALA A 24 -2.81 -6.79 1.79
CA ALA A 24 -3.33 -7.51 0.63
C ALA A 24 -4.56 -8.34 1.00
N SER A 25 -4.49 -9.01 2.13
CA SER A 25 -5.60 -9.84 2.60
C SER A 25 -6.84 -8.99 2.88
N ARG A 26 -6.66 -7.85 3.48
CA ARG A 26 -7.78 -6.99 3.83
C ARG A 26 -8.41 -6.30 2.64
N THR A 27 -7.68 -6.18 1.55
CA THR A 27 -8.19 -5.53 0.35
C THR A 27 -8.59 -6.55 -0.73
N ASN A 28 -8.76 -7.81 -0.35
CA ASN A 28 -9.28 -8.86 -1.23
C ASN A 28 -8.38 -9.23 -2.39
N PHE A 29 -7.09 -9.05 -2.25
CA PHE A 29 -6.15 -9.53 -3.24
C PHE A 29 -5.77 -10.97 -2.94
N GLN A 30 -5.54 -11.75 -3.98
CA GLN A 30 -5.19 -13.15 -3.83
C GLN A 30 -3.86 -13.34 -3.13
N SER A 31 -2.94 -12.44 -3.36
CA SER A 31 -1.63 -12.52 -2.75
C SER A 31 -1.02 -11.15 -2.68
N ASN A 32 -0.01 -11.05 -1.84
CA ASN A 32 0.78 -9.86 -1.68
C ASN A 32 1.45 -9.46 -3.00
N SER A 33 1.90 -10.44 -3.80
CA SER A 33 2.52 -10.16 -5.09
C SER A 33 1.54 -9.49 -6.05
N VAL A 34 0.32 -9.97 -6.07
CA VAL A 34 -0.72 -9.40 -6.94
C VAL A 34 -1.02 -7.96 -6.51
N MET A 35 -1.19 -7.74 -5.22
CA MET A 35 -1.45 -6.38 -4.73
C MET A 35 -0.28 -5.46 -5.03
N THR A 36 0.93 -5.93 -4.82
CA THR A 36 2.13 -5.13 -5.05
C THR A 36 2.19 -4.68 -6.51
N ARG A 37 1.93 -5.61 -7.42
CA ARG A 37 1.96 -5.29 -8.83
C ARG A 37 0.87 -4.29 -9.21
N PHE A 38 -0.33 -4.52 -8.69
CA PHE A 38 -1.46 -3.64 -8.94
C PHE A 38 -1.16 -2.22 -8.45
N PHE A 39 -0.67 -2.12 -7.23
CA PHE A 39 -0.37 -0.83 -6.62
C PHE A 39 0.73 -0.11 -7.41
N ARG A 40 1.76 -0.85 -7.79
CA ARG A 40 2.87 -0.27 -8.54
C ARG A 40 2.42 0.26 -9.89
N GLU A 41 1.55 -0.48 -10.57
CA GLU A 41 1.06 -0.06 -11.87
C GLU A 41 0.26 1.22 -11.80
N HIS A 42 -0.42 1.44 -10.70
CA HIS A 42 -1.30 2.60 -10.57
C HIS A 42 -0.67 3.78 -9.84
N THR A 43 0.35 3.56 -9.05
CA THR A 43 0.99 4.64 -8.29
C THR A 43 2.43 4.87 -8.66
N GLY A 44 3.04 3.92 -9.38
CA GLY A 44 4.44 4.02 -9.75
C GLY A 44 5.41 3.56 -8.68
N MET A 45 4.92 3.06 -7.56
CA MET A 45 5.78 2.57 -6.49
C MET A 45 5.12 1.39 -5.79
N THR A 46 5.95 0.56 -5.14
CA THR A 46 5.43 -0.58 -4.39
C THR A 46 4.81 -0.11 -3.07
N PRO A 47 3.95 -0.94 -2.46
CA PRO A 47 3.42 -0.59 -1.14
C PRO A 47 4.50 -0.37 -0.10
N SER A 48 5.58 -1.15 -0.15
CA SER A 48 6.69 -0.96 0.77
C SER A 48 7.36 0.39 0.58
N ASP A 49 7.59 0.76 -0.67
CA ASP A 49 8.18 2.06 -0.99
C ASP A 49 7.29 3.18 -0.51
N TYR A 50 6.00 3.03 -0.71
CA TYR A 50 5.04 4.05 -0.30
C TYR A 50 5.09 4.23 1.22
N ARG A 51 5.12 3.13 1.95
CA ARG A 51 5.17 3.18 3.41
C ARG A 51 6.45 3.84 3.90
N GLU A 52 7.57 3.50 3.28
CA GLU A 52 8.85 4.12 3.64
C GLU A 52 8.85 5.61 3.39
N ARG A 53 8.25 6.02 2.30
CA ARG A 53 8.18 7.45 1.97
C ARG A 53 7.38 8.22 3.00
N ILE A 54 6.31 7.63 3.50
CA ILE A 54 5.50 8.25 4.53
C ILE A 54 6.34 8.49 5.78
N PHE A 55 7.07 7.46 6.21
CA PHE A 55 7.91 7.59 7.40
C PHE A 55 9.02 8.61 7.21
N ILE A 56 9.64 8.61 6.03
CA ILE A 56 10.70 9.56 5.73
C ILE A 56 10.17 10.98 5.75
N GLN A 57 9.00 11.20 5.19
CA GLN A 57 8.41 12.53 5.18
C GLN A 57 8.12 13.02 6.59
N ILE A 58 7.65 12.15 7.45
CA ILE A 58 7.33 12.51 8.82
C ILE A 58 8.61 12.89 9.57
N ASP A 59 9.66 12.11 9.39
CA ASP A 59 10.92 12.35 10.07
C ASP A 59 11.68 13.52 9.48
N GLY A 60 11.61 13.67 8.18
CA GLY A 60 12.42 14.66 7.48
C GLY A 60 11.87 16.05 7.50
N SER A 61 10.68 16.20 7.99
CA SER A 61 10.08 17.55 8.02
C SER A 61 10.47 18.34 9.22
#